data_cfb1c72938cbc9d3dd05306dcba00694
#
_entry.id   cfb1c72938cbc9d3dd05306dcba00694
#
_cell.length_a   1.000
_cell.length_b   1.000
_cell.length_c   1.000
_cell.angle_alpha   90.00
_cell.angle_beta   90.00
_cell.angle_gamma   90.00
#
_symmetry.space_group_name_H-M   'P 1'
#
loop_
_entity.id
_entity.type
_entity.pdbx_description
1 polymer ?
#
loop_
_entity_poly.entity_id
_entity_poly.type
_entity_poly.pdbx_seq_one_letter_code
_entity_poly.pdbx_strand_id
1 'polypeptide(L)'
;MRAMDKRIIANFNRLVSRSGYSEEQITSASRAYELVARRQAIAYILMKTTEYKVRLRDVVWLLNKDHSTVIYSVKKVEDLLSAGDVLMVGVVKHLMNETI
;
A
#
# COMPACT_ATOMS: atom_id res chain seq x y z
N MET A 1 0.67 -21.93 12.57
CA MET A 1 0.56 -20.69 11.75
C MET A 1 1.87 -19.94 11.74
N ARG A 2 2.26 -19.48 10.58
CA ARG A 2 3.53 -18.81 10.43
C ARG A 2 3.39 -17.33 10.77
N ALA A 3 4.28 -16.83 11.62
CA ALA A 3 4.29 -15.42 12.00
C ALA A 3 4.74 -14.56 10.83
N MET A 4 4.15 -13.37 10.71
CA MET A 4 4.55 -12.39 9.70
C MET A 4 5.93 -11.82 10.04
N ASP A 5 6.74 -11.59 9.01
CA ASP A 5 8.05 -10.96 9.16
C ASP A 5 7.87 -9.57 9.79
N LYS A 6 8.63 -9.30 10.85
CA LYS A 6 8.56 -8.02 11.56
C LYS A 6 8.86 -6.83 10.66
N ARG A 7 9.67 -7.02 9.61
CA ARG A 7 10.00 -5.95 8.67
C ARG A 7 8.78 -5.51 7.87
N ILE A 8 7.88 -6.46 7.57
CA ILE A 8 6.64 -6.16 6.87
C ILE A 8 5.77 -5.25 7.72
N ILE A 9 5.59 -5.63 8.99
CA ILE A 9 4.76 -4.85 9.93
C ILE A 9 5.34 -3.46 10.13
N ALA A 10 6.66 -3.36 10.34
CA ALA A 10 7.32 -2.08 10.53
C ALA A 10 7.17 -1.17 9.30
N ASN A 11 7.32 -1.74 8.12
CA ASN A 11 7.18 -0.99 6.88
C ASN A 11 5.73 -0.52 6.68
N PHE A 12 4.78 -1.39 6.95
CA PHE A 12 3.36 -1.02 6.89
C PHE A 12 3.06 0.14 7.83
N ASN A 13 3.51 0.06 9.07
CA ASN A 13 3.27 1.12 10.06
C ASN A 13 3.90 2.44 9.63
N ARG A 14 5.10 2.39 9.04
CA ARG A 14 5.75 3.58 8.52
C ARG A 14 4.97 4.21 7.37
N LEU A 15 4.48 3.38 6.44
CA LEU A 15 3.70 3.87 5.31
C LEU A 15 2.38 4.49 5.77
N VAL A 16 1.71 3.85 6.72
CA VAL A 16 0.48 4.39 7.30
C VAL A 16 0.76 5.75 7.94
N SER A 17 1.83 5.83 8.72
CA SER A 17 2.22 7.09 9.37
C SER A 17 2.43 8.22 8.35
N ARG A 18 3.09 7.92 7.24
CA ARG A 18 3.35 8.90 6.18
C ARG A 18 2.11 9.27 5.38
N SER A 19 1.12 8.41 5.36
CA SER A 19 -0.09 8.64 4.56
C SER A 19 -0.93 9.80 5.06
N GLY A 20 -0.78 10.18 6.32
CA GLY A 20 -1.63 11.20 6.94
C GLY A 20 -2.95 10.65 7.46
N TYR A 21 -3.19 9.36 7.31
CA TYR A 21 -4.38 8.68 7.80
C TYR A 21 -4.00 7.69 8.90
N SER A 22 -4.96 7.36 9.75
CA SER A 22 -4.74 6.33 10.78
C SER A 22 -4.82 4.93 10.17
N GLU A 23 -4.28 3.95 10.87
CA GLU A 23 -4.42 2.56 10.47
C GLU A 23 -5.90 2.19 10.35
N GLU A 24 -6.72 2.65 11.28
CA GLU A 24 -8.15 2.41 11.27
C GLU A 24 -8.80 2.91 9.96
N GLN A 25 -8.41 4.10 9.52
CA GLN A 25 -8.90 4.65 8.26
C GLN A 25 -8.40 3.85 7.05
N ILE A 26 -7.11 3.52 7.03
CA ILE A 26 -6.52 2.76 5.92
C ILE A 26 -7.18 1.40 5.77
N THR A 27 -7.53 0.74 6.88
CA THR A 27 -8.13 -0.61 6.85
C THR A 27 -9.66 -0.58 6.80
N SER A 28 -10.26 0.61 6.78
CA SER A 28 -11.72 0.77 6.78
C SER A 28 -12.34 0.43 5.44
N ALA A 29 -13.67 0.41 5.40
CA ALA A 29 -14.43 0.21 4.17
C ALA A 29 -14.66 1.50 3.40
N SER A 30 -14.10 2.62 3.83
CA SER A 30 -14.31 3.91 3.17
C SER A 30 -13.80 3.88 1.73
N ARG A 31 -14.55 4.51 0.84
CA ARG A 31 -14.22 4.65 -0.58
C ARG A 31 -13.83 6.07 -0.95
N ALA A 32 -13.52 6.91 0.05
CA ALA A 32 -13.05 8.26 -0.20
C ALA A 32 -11.81 8.20 -1.11
N TYR A 33 -11.82 8.99 -2.17
CA TYR A 33 -10.82 8.90 -3.24
C TYR A 33 -9.36 8.95 -2.75
N GLU A 34 -9.05 9.93 -1.92
CA GLU A 34 -7.67 10.09 -1.44
C GLU A 34 -7.24 8.94 -0.53
N LEU A 35 -8.18 8.43 0.27
CA LEU A 35 -7.91 7.31 1.16
C LEU A 35 -7.68 6.04 0.34
N VAL A 36 -8.51 5.81 -0.67
CA VAL A 36 -8.35 4.65 -1.57
C VAL A 36 -7.00 4.71 -2.28
N ALA A 37 -6.60 5.88 -2.76
CA ALA A 37 -5.32 6.04 -3.46
C ALA A 37 -4.15 5.65 -2.56
N ARG A 38 -4.17 6.06 -1.29
CA ARG A 38 -3.11 5.72 -0.35
C ARG A 38 -3.12 4.25 0.00
N ARG A 39 -4.29 3.68 0.19
CA ARG A 39 -4.42 2.24 0.45
C ARG A 39 -3.85 1.42 -0.71
N GLN A 40 -4.18 1.79 -1.93
CA GLN A 40 -3.67 1.10 -3.12
C GLN A 40 -2.16 1.25 -3.24
N ALA A 41 -1.65 2.45 -2.99
CA ALA A 41 -0.21 2.70 -3.04
C ALA A 41 0.54 1.88 -1.98
N ILE A 42 -0.02 1.77 -0.78
CA ILE A 42 0.58 0.94 0.28
C ILE A 42 0.66 -0.52 -0.16
N ALA A 43 -0.41 -1.05 -0.75
CA ALA A 43 -0.42 -2.42 -1.26
C ALA A 43 0.69 -2.62 -2.30
N TYR A 44 0.80 -1.70 -3.23
CA TYR A 44 1.83 -1.75 -4.28
C TYR A 44 3.24 -1.73 -3.67
N ILE A 45 3.50 -0.79 -2.77
CA ILE A 45 4.83 -0.64 -2.17
C ILE A 45 5.23 -1.91 -1.43
N LEU A 46 4.32 -2.47 -0.63
CA LEU A 46 4.61 -3.69 0.12
C LEU A 46 4.86 -4.88 -0.80
N MET A 47 4.12 -5.00 -1.88
CA MET A 47 4.23 -6.15 -2.78
C MET A 47 5.39 -6.06 -3.77
N LYS A 48 5.76 -4.84 -4.19
CA LYS A 48 6.65 -4.68 -5.35
C LYS A 48 7.97 -3.99 -5.08
N THR A 49 8.14 -3.33 -3.95
CA THR A 49 9.35 -2.52 -3.72
C THR A 49 10.23 -2.99 -2.58
N THR A 50 9.83 -4.04 -1.88
CA THR A 50 10.59 -4.53 -0.74
C THR A 50 11.69 -5.50 -1.19
N GLU A 51 12.79 -5.54 -0.42
CA GLU A 51 13.90 -6.45 -0.68
C GLU A 51 13.70 -7.82 -0.04
N TYR A 52 12.69 -7.93 0.82
CA TYR A 52 12.34 -9.20 1.47
C TYR A 52 10.99 -9.66 0.95
N LYS A 53 10.70 -10.94 1.13
CA LYS A 53 9.47 -11.51 0.58
C LYS A 53 8.25 -11.05 1.36
N VAL A 54 7.29 -10.47 0.63
CA VAL A 54 5.97 -10.13 1.14
C VAL A 54 4.96 -10.95 0.34
N ARG A 55 4.11 -11.68 1.05
CA ARG A 55 3.10 -12.52 0.40
C ARG A 55 1.78 -11.78 0.28
N LEU A 56 1.01 -12.17 -0.70
CA LEU A 56 -0.33 -11.59 -0.89
C LEU A 56 -1.15 -11.66 0.40
N ARG A 57 -1.13 -12.79 1.09
CA ARG A 57 -1.88 -12.96 2.34
C ARG A 57 -1.45 -12.00 3.44
N ASP A 58 -0.19 -11.60 3.44
CA ASP A 58 0.32 -10.61 4.42
C ASP A 58 -0.38 -9.28 4.21
N VAL A 59 -0.44 -8.83 2.96
CA VAL A 59 -1.06 -7.54 2.62
C VAL A 59 -2.58 -7.60 2.82
N VAL A 60 -3.19 -8.73 2.46
CA VAL A 60 -4.62 -8.98 2.71
C VAL A 60 -4.92 -8.78 4.19
N TRP A 61 -4.12 -9.38 5.04
CA TRP A 61 -4.32 -9.28 6.49
C TRP A 61 -4.10 -7.85 6.99
N LEU A 62 -3.01 -7.21 6.57
CA LEU A 62 -2.67 -5.86 7.03
C LEU A 62 -3.71 -4.83 6.62
N LEU A 63 -4.19 -4.91 5.38
CA LEU A 63 -5.16 -3.93 4.87
C LEU A 63 -6.61 -4.28 5.19
N ASN A 64 -6.85 -5.48 5.71
CA ASN A 64 -8.20 -5.98 5.97
C ASN A 64 -9.05 -5.93 4.68
N LYS A 65 -8.47 -6.41 3.59
CA LYS A 65 -9.13 -6.47 2.28
C LYS A 65 -8.97 -7.87 1.72
N ASP A 66 -9.85 -8.26 0.79
CA ASP A 66 -9.77 -9.57 0.18
C ASP A 66 -8.64 -9.65 -0.86
N HIS A 67 -8.33 -10.87 -1.30
CA HIS A 67 -7.25 -11.13 -2.25
C HIS A 67 -7.47 -10.38 -3.57
N SER A 68 -8.69 -10.41 -4.10
CA SER A 68 -9.01 -9.74 -5.35
C SER A 68 -8.79 -8.23 -5.27
N THR A 69 -9.17 -7.64 -4.16
CA THR A 69 -8.99 -6.20 -3.96
C THR A 69 -7.51 -5.84 -3.91
N VAL A 70 -6.69 -6.63 -3.22
CA VAL A 70 -5.25 -6.36 -3.14
C VAL A 70 -4.59 -6.52 -4.51
N ILE A 71 -4.91 -7.60 -5.22
CA ILE A 71 -4.38 -7.84 -6.58
C ILE A 71 -4.76 -6.68 -7.49
N TYR A 72 -6.02 -6.27 -7.48
CA TYR A 72 -6.50 -5.14 -8.27
C TYR A 72 -5.74 -3.86 -7.92
N SER A 73 -5.54 -3.60 -6.62
CA SER A 73 -4.85 -2.39 -6.16
C SER A 73 -3.43 -2.32 -6.69
N VAL A 74 -2.69 -3.40 -6.59
CA VAL A 74 -1.30 -3.45 -7.07
C VAL A 74 -1.26 -3.19 -8.57
N LYS A 75 -2.11 -3.87 -9.34
CA LYS A 75 -2.18 -3.70 -10.78
C LYS A 75 -2.57 -2.27 -11.17
N LYS A 76 -3.53 -1.71 -10.47
CA LYS A 76 -3.99 -0.35 -10.72
C LYS A 76 -2.85 0.65 -10.56
N VAL A 77 -2.07 0.51 -9.47
CA VAL A 77 -0.94 1.42 -9.23
C VAL A 77 0.13 1.22 -10.30
N GLU A 78 0.45 -0.02 -10.67
CA GLU A 78 1.42 -0.28 -11.74
C GLU A 78 0.99 0.41 -13.04
N ASP A 79 -0.27 0.29 -13.41
CA ASP A 79 -0.78 0.89 -14.63
C ASP A 79 -0.73 2.42 -14.58
N LEU A 80 -1.10 3.01 -13.44
CA LEU A 80 -1.05 4.45 -13.26
C LEU A 80 0.38 4.99 -13.31
N LEU A 81 1.31 4.31 -12.67
CA LEU A 81 2.72 4.72 -12.70
C LEU A 81 3.29 4.62 -14.11
N SER A 82 2.96 3.56 -14.85
CA SER A 82 3.39 3.40 -16.23
C SER A 82 2.84 4.49 -17.13
N ALA A 83 1.64 4.96 -16.85
CA ALA A 83 1.00 6.04 -17.61
C ALA A 83 1.49 7.43 -17.17
N GLY A 84 2.30 7.51 -16.12
CA GLY A 84 2.78 8.78 -15.60
C GLY A 84 1.72 9.60 -14.88
N ASP A 85 0.73 8.92 -14.28
CA ASP A 85 -0.33 9.60 -13.54
C ASP A 85 0.27 10.45 -12.42
N VAL A 86 0.09 11.75 -12.50
CA VAL A 86 0.76 12.70 -11.60
C VAL A 86 0.38 12.45 -10.13
N LEU A 87 -0.90 12.19 -9.88
CA LEU A 87 -1.37 11.98 -8.51
C LEU A 87 -0.74 10.73 -7.91
N MET A 88 -0.81 9.61 -8.61
CA MET A 88 -0.29 8.34 -8.07
C MET A 88 1.24 8.37 -7.94
N VAL A 89 1.94 8.96 -8.91
CA VAL A 89 3.39 9.15 -8.82
C VAL A 89 3.72 9.93 -7.54
N GLY A 90 2.99 11.01 -7.29
CA GLY A 90 3.20 11.82 -6.09
C GLY A 90 2.92 11.06 -4.80
N VAL A 91 1.84 10.29 -4.76
CA VAL A 91 1.47 9.50 -3.58
C VAL A 91 2.56 8.47 -3.26
N VAL A 92 3.00 7.71 -4.26
CA VAL A 92 4.01 6.68 -4.06
C VAL A 92 5.33 7.30 -3.59
N LYS A 93 5.77 8.38 -4.25
CA LYS A 93 7.01 9.06 -3.84
C LYS A 93 6.94 9.58 -2.41
N HIS A 94 5.81 10.18 -2.05
CA HIS A 94 5.61 10.70 -0.71
C HIS A 94 5.68 9.57 0.33
N LEU A 95 4.99 8.47 0.08
CA LEU A 95 4.97 7.33 1.01
C LEU A 95 6.35 6.69 1.15
N MET A 96 7.11 6.63 0.09
CA MET A 96 8.46 6.08 0.11
C MET A 96 9.51 7.11 0.56
N ASN A 97 9.09 8.32 0.83
CA ASN A 97 9.99 9.42 1.23
C ASN A 97 11.07 9.68 0.20
N GLU A 98 10.72 9.60 -1.08
CA GLU A 98 11.65 9.89 -2.16
C GLU A 98 11.63 11.37 -2.49
N THR A 99 12.82 11.93 -2.70
CA THR A 99 12.97 13.33 -3.16
C THR A 99 12.83 13.35 -4.68
N ILE A 100 12.17 14.37 -5.18
CA ILE A 100 12.01 14.54 -6.61
C ILE A 100 13.21 15.29 -7.18
#